data_3cce64f8096a537baf48e05d85744bd9
#
_entry.id   3cce64f8096a537baf48e05d85744bd9
#
_cell.length_a   1.000
_cell.length_b   1.000
_cell.length_c   1.000
_cell.angle_alpha   90.00
_cell.angle_beta   90.00
_cell.angle_gamma   90.00
#
_symmetry.space_group_name_H-M   'P 1'
#
loop_
_entity.id
_entity.type
_entity.pdbx_description
1 polymer ?
#
loop_
_entity_poly.entity_id
_entity_poly.type
_entity_poly.pdbx_seq_one_letter_code
_entity_poly.pdbx_strand_id
1 'polypeptide(L)'
;MKHPIELLEHYWGFSEFKPQQEAIIEAVLAKEDCIALLPTGGGKSVCFQIPALIKEGICIVVSPLIALMQDQVNTLKEKGIKAMALTSGYTYEDIDRMLDNCIYGNYKFLYLSPERLQQDLVQERIKQMNVNLIAVDEAHCISQWGHDFRPAYRDIKSLRALQPNVNVIGLTASATAKVVEDICIQLDCIAPQILKTSFQRPNLAYLTLECEDKYFKTVQILKKYSGTSIIYVRNRKATLEIAGYLNNIGIASGYYHGGLSPKEKDTQFDLWTANKNQVMVATNAFGMGIDKANVQTVIHH
;
A
#
# COMPACT_ATOMS: atom_id res chain seq x y z
N MET A 1 20.56 9.73 19.72
CA MET A 1 19.59 9.33 18.69
C MET A 1 19.15 7.90 19.01
N LYS A 2 17.84 7.59 18.92
CA LYS A 2 17.39 6.20 19.07
C LYS A 2 17.94 5.39 17.91
N HIS A 3 18.47 4.20 18.17
CA HIS A 3 18.98 3.32 17.12
C HIS A 3 17.79 2.76 16.32
N PRO A 4 17.87 2.62 14.96
CA PRO A 4 16.76 2.11 14.16
C PRO A 4 16.17 0.78 14.64
N ILE A 5 17.02 -0.15 15.09
CA ILE A 5 16.59 -1.46 15.58
C ILE A 5 15.79 -1.37 16.90
N GLU A 6 16.12 -0.44 17.78
CA GLU A 6 15.38 -0.22 19.02
C GLU A 6 13.94 0.24 18.74
N LEU A 7 13.73 1.06 17.70
CA LEU A 7 12.40 1.47 17.27
C LEU A 7 11.63 0.33 16.60
N LEU A 8 12.31 -0.51 15.83
CA LEU A 8 11.71 -1.70 15.22
C LEU A 8 11.20 -2.63 16.32
N GLU A 9 12.03 -2.92 17.33
CA GLU A 9 11.65 -3.77 18.44
C GLU A 9 10.52 -3.15 19.26
N HIS A 10 10.63 -1.87 19.61
CA HIS A 10 9.65 -1.18 20.44
C HIS A 10 8.26 -1.09 19.81
N TYR A 11 8.18 -0.70 18.50
CA TYR A 11 6.90 -0.44 17.86
C TYR A 11 6.35 -1.63 17.05
N TRP A 12 7.21 -2.50 16.53
CA TRP A 12 6.79 -3.63 15.67
C TRP A 12 7.06 -5.00 16.28
N GLY A 13 7.85 -5.10 17.37
CA GLY A 13 8.16 -6.35 18.05
C GLY A 13 9.13 -7.26 17.30
N PHE A 14 9.89 -6.72 16.34
CA PHE A 14 10.89 -7.47 15.58
C PHE A 14 12.29 -7.11 16.07
N SER A 15 13.12 -8.14 16.27
CA SER A 15 14.51 -7.99 16.72
C SER A 15 15.52 -7.82 15.58
N GLU A 16 15.11 -8.00 14.33
CA GLU A 16 15.96 -7.89 13.14
C GLU A 16 15.21 -7.31 11.94
N PHE A 17 15.93 -6.62 11.08
CA PHE A 17 15.39 -6.12 9.83
C PHE A 17 15.29 -7.23 8.78
N LYS A 18 14.26 -7.15 7.93
CA LYS A 18 14.19 -7.96 6.71
C LYS A 18 15.29 -7.52 5.73
N PRO A 19 15.70 -8.39 4.79
CA PRO A 19 16.71 -8.06 3.79
C PRO A 19 16.47 -6.69 3.13
N GLN A 20 17.51 -5.88 3.03
CA GLN A 20 17.54 -4.51 2.48
C GLN A 20 16.81 -3.42 3.31
N GLN A 21 16.02 -3.73 4.32
CA GLN A 21 15.35 -2.69 5.12
C GLN A 21 16.36 -1.77 5.82
N GLU A 22 17.41 -2.34 6.41
CA GLU A 22 18.44 -1.58 7.11
C GLU A 22 19.18 -0.64 6.16
N ALA A 23 19.65 -1.12 5.01
CA ALA A 23 20.32 -0.30 4.01
C ALA A 23 19.43 0.84 3.48
N ILE A 24 18.11 0.58 3.29
CA ILE A 24 17.15 1.61 2.89
C ILE A 24 17.00 2.67 3.99
N ILE A 25 16.86 2.25 5.24
CA ILE A 25 16.75 3.15 6.40
C ILE A 25 17.99 4.02 6.53
N GLU A 26 19.19 3.44 6.38
CA GLU A 26 20.46 4.17 6.43
C GLU A 26 20.58 5.21 5.32
N ALA A 27 20.26 4.86 4.07
CA ALA A 27 20.24 5.81 2.95
C ALA A 27 19.28 6.99 3.22
N VAL A 28 18.06 6.71 3.71
CA VAL A 28 17.09 7.75 4.07
C VAL A 28 17.59 8.62 5.22
N LEU A 29 18.24 8.05 6.23
CA LEU A 29 18.84 8.81 7.34
C LEU A 29 20.01 9.67 6.89
N ALA A 30 20.78 9.21 5.92
CA ALA A 30 21.86 9.97 5.26
C ALA A 30 21.34 11.11 4.36
N LYS A 31 20.02 11.29 4.27
CA LYS A 31 19.34 12.27 3.41
C LYS A 31 19.52 12.02 1.91
N GLU A 32 19.76 10.79 1.51
CA GLU A 32 19.80 10.40 0.12
C GLU A 32 18.40 10.13 -0.41
N ASP A 33 18.15 10.44 -1.68
CA ASP A 33 16.94 9.96 -2.37
C ASP A 33 17.06 8.46 -2.59
N CYS A 34 15.96 7.73 -2.43
CA CYS A 34 15.99 6.28 -2.48
C CYS A 34 14.79 5.72 -3.25
N ILE A 35 15.02 4.70 -4.07
CA ILE A 35 13.95 3.88 -4.67
C ILE A 35 14.08 2.46 -4.11
N ALA A 36 13.08 2.06 -3.34
CA ALA A 36 13.02 0.75 -2.69
C ALA A 36 12.09 -0.21 -3.45
N LEU A 37 12.67 -1.24 -4.05
CA LEU A 37 11.95 -2.31 -4.73
C LEU A 37 11.87 -3.53 -3.80
N LEU A 38 10.77 -3.59 -3.05
CA LEU A 38 10.51 -4.65 -2.07
C LEU A 38 9.22 -5.38 -2.43
N PRO A 39 9.18 -6.72 -2.35
CA PRO A 39 7.97 -7.47 -2.64
C PRO A 39 6.82 -7.10 -1.69
N THR A 40 5.59 -7.45 -2.04
CA THR A 40 4.46 -7.39 -1.11
C THR A 40 4.76 -8.23 0.13
N GLY A 41 4.46 -7.70 1.32
CA GLY A 41 4.86 -8.31 2.59
C GLY A 41 6.34 -8.12 2.96
N GLY A 42 7.12 -7.42 2.13
CA GLY A 42 8.53 -7.07 2.40
C GLY A 42 8.74 -6.00 3.48
N GLY A 43 7.65 -5.45 4.05
CA GLY A 43 7.73 -4.42 5.10
C GLY A 43 8.13 -3.05 4.57
N LYS A 44 7.63 -2.65 3.38
CA LYS A 44 7.89 -1.34 2.76
C LYS A 44 7.67 -0.16 3.71
N SER A 45 6.59 -0.19 4.49
CA SER A 45 6.23 0.92 5.39
C SER A 45 7.28 1.17 6.47
N VAL A 46 7.92 0.13 7.00
CA VAL A 46 8.99 0.24 8.01
C VAL A 46 10.17 1.07 7.48
N CYS A 47 10.47 0.97 6.17
CA CYS A 47 11.59 1.65 5.53
C CYS A 47 11.51 3.18 5.57
N PHE A 48 10.30 3.76 5.63
CA PHE A 48 10.12 5.20 5.79
C PHE A 48 9.64 5.57 7.20
N GLN A 49 8.91 4.69 7.88
CA GLN A 49 8.36 4.99 9.20
C GLN A 49 9.46 5.10 10.25
N ILE A 50 10.43 4.21 10.27
CA ILE A 50 11.55 4.27 11.24
C ILE A 50 12.39 5.53 11.08
N PRO A 51 12.94 5.89 9.89
CA PRO A 51 13.72 7.10 9.77
C PRO A 51 12.91 8.37 10.05
N ALA A 52 11.61 8.41 9.70
CA ALA A 52 10.74 9.52 10.05
C ALA A 52 10.52 9.68 11.56
N LEU A 53 10.50 8.58 12.32
CA LEU A 53 10.39 8.61 13.78
C LEU A 53 11.68 9.09 14.45
N ILE A 54 12.84 8.83 13.86
CA ILE A 54 14.16 9.25 14.35
C ILE A 54 14.36 10.75 14.14
N LYS A 55 13.98 11.26 12.96
CA LYS A 55 14.12 12.67 12.60
C LYS A 55 13.05 13.53 13.28
N GLU A 56 13.36 14.76 13.62
CA GLU A 56 12.35 15.74 14.02
C GLU A 56 11.47 16.13 12.82
N GLY A 57 10.22 16.53 13.09
CA GLY A 57 9.27 16.94 12.08
C GLY A 57 8.33 15.82 11.63
N ILE A 58 7.73 16.00 10.46
CA ILE A 58 6.65 15.16 9.92
C ILE A 58 7.07 14.54 8.58
N CYS A 59 6.70 13.28 8.37
CA CYS A 59 6.81 12.60 7.08
C CYS A 59 5.51 12.78 6.29
N ILE A 60 5.62 13.26 5.05
CA ILE A 60 4.51 13.28 4.10
C ILE A 60 4.51 11.97 3.32
N VAL A 61 3.40 11.23 3.39
CA VAL A 61 3.23 9.95 2.70
C VAL A 61 2.18 10.10 1.61
N VAL A 62 2.57 9.94 0.36
CA VAL A 62 1.64 9.94 -0.77
C VAL A 62 1.31 8.50 -1.12
N SER A 63 0.01 8.16 -1.11
CA SER A 63 -0.47 6.81 -1.41
C SER A 63 -1.75 6.86 -2.27
N PRO A 64 -1.96 5.89 -3.19
CA PRO A 64 -3.08 5.93 -4.13
C PRO A 64 -4.40 5.40 -3.55
N LEU A 65 -4.37 4.78 -2.38
CA LEU A 65 -5.47 4.00 -1.84
C LEU A 65 -5.91 4.52 -0.47
N ILE A 66 -7.10 5.12 -0.42
CA ILE A 66 -7.67 5.71 0.79
C ILE A 66 -7.79 4.66 1.91
N ALA A 67 -8.27 3.46 1.59
CA ALA A 67 -8.41 2.39 2.57
C ALA A 67 -7.05 2.00 3.20
N LEU A 68 -6.01 1.87 2.38
CA LEU A 68 -4.67 1.55 2.87
C LEU A 68 -4.09 2.67 3.73
N MET A 69 -4.29 3.95 3.34
CA MET A 69 -3.86 5.09 4.16
C MET A 69 -4.53 5.07 5.54
N GLN A 70 -5.84 4.79 5.59
CA GLN A 70 -6.61 4.73 6.82
C GLN A 70 -6.14 3.59 7.73
N ASP A 71 -5.89 2.43 7.16
CA ASP A 71 -5.38 1.26 7.88
C ASP A 71 -3.98 1.52 8.46
N GLN A 72 -3.06 2.09 7.67
CA GLN A 72 -1.74 2.46 8.16
C GLN A 72 -1.79 3.51 9.27
N VAL A 73 -2.67 4.52 9.14
CA VAL A 73 -2.86 5.54 10.18
C VAL A 73 -3.42 4.92 11.46
N ASN A 74 -4.38 4.00 11.37
CA ASN A 74 -4.94 3.32 12.53
C ASN A 74 -3.86 2.48 13.24
N THR A 75 -3.10 1.71 12.49
CA THR A 75 -1.97 0.91 13.02
C THR A 75 -0.93 1.79 13.72
N LEU A 76 -0.59 2.97 13.18
CA LEU A 76 0.32 3.90 13.83
C LEU A 76 -0.26 4.48 15.12
N LYS A 77 -1.55 4.83 15.12
CA LYS A 77 -2.25 5.34 16.32
C LYS A 77 -2.31 4.30 17.44
N GLU A 78 -2.56 3.03 17.12
CA GLU A 78 -2.52 1.91 18.08
C GLU A 78 -1.14 1.77 18.76
N LYS A 79 -0.08 2.13 18.05
CA LYS A 79 1.29 2.19 18.56
C LYS A 79 1.62 3.48 19.32
N GLY A 80 0.64 4.37 19.52
CA GLY A 80 0.84 5.67 20.18
C GLY A 80 1.53 6.72 19.31
N ILE A 81 1.63 6.49 17.99
CA ILE A 81 2.27 7.40 17.05
C ILE A 81 1.20 8.31 16.43
N LYS A 82 1.36 9.63 16.53
CA LYS A 82 0.44 10.59 15.93
C LYS A 82 0.55 10.57 14.41
N ALA A 83 -0.49 10.10 13.75
CA ALA A 83 -0.60 10.05 12.31
C ALA A 83 -1.98 10.51 11.84
N MET A 84 -2.07 11.04 10.63
CA MET A 84 -3.28 11.59 10.04
C MET A 84 -3.39 11.20 8.57
N ALA A 85 -4.62 10.93 8.11
CA ALA A 85 -4.92 10.73 6.70
C ALA A 85 -5.87 11.82 6.19
N LEU A 86 -5.44 12.54 5.17
CA LEU A 86 -6.26 13.54 4.49
C LEU A 86 -7.01 12.88 3.32
N THR A 87 -8.18 12.28 3.65
CA THR A 87 -9.03 11.58 2.70
C THR A 87 -10.15 12.48 2.14
N SER A 88 -11.02 11.94 1.28
CA SER A 88 -12.22 12.62 0.79
C SER A 88 -13.26 12.77 1.91
N GLY A 89 -14.21 13.73 1.75
CA GLY A 89 -15.35 13.89 2.64
C GLY A 89 -15.20 14.94 3.74
N TYR A 90 -14.02 15.55 3.90
CA TYR A 90 -13.80 16.65 4.84
C TYR A 90 -14.20 18.01 4.24
N THR A 91 -14.73 18.90 5.07
CA THR A 91 -14.96 20.31 4.72
C THR A 91 -13.63 21.07 4.63
N TYR A 92 -13.66 22.26 4.05
CA TYR A 92 -12.48 23.14 3.99
C TYR A 92 -11.92 23.44 5.39
N GLU A 93 -12.80 23.76 6.35
CA GLU A 93 -12.46 24.06 7.73
C GLU A 93 -11.86 22.85 8.47
N ASP A 94 -12.37 21.63 8.19
CA ASP A 94 -11.78 20.41 8.75
C ASP A 94 -10.38 20.19 8.22
N ILE A 95 -10.18 20.36 6.92
CA ILE A 95 -8.86 20.20 6.27
C ILE A 95 -7.89 21.22 6.87
N ASP A 96 -8.27 22.47 6.99
CA ASP A 96 -7.42 23.52 7.54
C ASP A 96 -7.01 23.21 8.98
N ARG A 97 -7.95 22.85 9.84
CA ARG A 97 -7.68 22.42 11.22
C ARG A 97 -6.79 21.18 11.30
N MET A 98 -6.99 20.19 10.41
CA MET A 98 -6.16 19.01 10.34
C MET A 98 -4.72 19.35 9.96
N LEU A 99 -4.53 20.23 8.99
CA LEU A 99 -3.19 20.66 8.55
C LEU A 99 -2.51 21.52 9.61
N ASP A 100 -3.23 22.39 10.32
CA ASP A 100 -2.71 23.12 11.49
C ASP A 100 -2.20 22.17 12.57
N ASN A 101 -2.94 21.10 12.85
CA ASN A 101 -2.50 20.06 13.78
C ASN A 101 -1.21 19.38 13.31
N CYS A 102 -0.99 19.23 11.99
CA CYS A 102 0.27 18.70 11.45
C CYS A 102 1.44 19.66 11.66
N ILE A 103 1.19 20.99 11.66
CA ILE A 103 2.22 22.01 11.89
C ILE A 103 2.59 22.09 13.39
N TYR A 104 1.58 22.18 14.27
CA TYR A 104 1.77 22.54 15.68
C TYR A 104 1.56 21.36 16.66
N GLY A 105 0.94 20.27 16.23
CA GLY A 105 0.48 19.16 17.10
C GLY A 105 1.46 17.99 17.24
N ASN A 106 2.71 18.11 16.78
CA ASN A 106 3.72 17.04 16.81
C ASN A 106 3.26 15.74 16.11
N TYR A 107 2.57 15.85 15.00
CA TYR A 107 2.26 14.70 14.15
C TYR A 107 3.52 14.18 13.46
N LYS A 108 3.65 12.85 13.36
CA LYS A 108 4.80 12.20 12.70
C LYS A 108 4.53 11.83 11.26
N PHE A 109 3.26 11.61 10.91
CA PHE A 109 2.88 11.21 9.56
C PHE A 109 1.62 11.94 9.09
N LEU A 110 1.69 12.49 7.88
CA LEU A 110 0.55 12.97 7.11
C LEU A 110 0.44 12.12 5.85
N TYR A 111 -0.61 11.30 5.77
CA TYR A 111 -0.97 10.54 4.57
C TYR A 111 -1.95 11.34 3.73
N LEU A 112 -1.71 11.40 2.43
CA LEU A 112 -2.58 12.08 1.50
C LEU A 112 -2.56 11.40 0.12
N SER A 113 -3.64 11.58 -0.64
CA SER A 113 -3.67 11.16 -2.03
C SER A 113 -2.99 12.22 -2.92
N PRO A 114 -2.47 11.85 -4.10
CA PRO A 114 -1.82 12.80 -4.99
C PRO A 114 -2.75 13.94 -5.44
N GLU A 115 -4.05 13.69 -5.56
CA GLU A 115 -5.05 14.72 -5.92
C GLU A 115 -5.15 15.85 -4.86
N ARG A 116 -4.82 15.56 -3.60
CA ARG A 116 -4.80 16.56 -2.54
C ARG A 116 -3.67 17.59 -2.71
N LEU A 117 -2.59 17.21 -3.38
CA LEU A 117 -1.46 18.11 -3.65
C LEU A 117 -1.80 19.25 -4.61
N GLN A 118 -2.89 19.14 -5.37
CA GLN A 118 -3.38 20.21 -6.26
C GLN A 118 -4.12 21.32 -5.49
N GLN A 119 -4.47 21.12 -4.22
CA GLN A 119 -5.21 22.08 -3.43
C GLN A 119 -4.29 23.14 -2.85
N ASP A 120 -4.54 24.41 -3.15
CA ASP A 120 -3.73 25.54 -2.68
C ASP A 120 -3.55 25.54 -1.16
N LEU A 121 -4.62 25.31 -0.41
CA LEU A 121 -4.56 25.21 1.06
C LEU A 121 -3.57 24.13 1.52
N VAL A 122 -3.56 22.97 0.89
CA VAL A 122 -2.66 21.86 1.25
C VAL A 122 -1.20 22.28 0.96
N GLN A 123 -0.95 22.89 -0.18
CA GLN A 123 0.41 23.36 -0.55
C GLN A 123 0.92 24.43 0.40
N GLU A 124 0.09 25.43 0.72
CA GLU A 124 0.46 26.51 1.64
C GLU A 124 0.77 25.99 3.06
N ARG A 125 0.00 25.01 3.54
CA ARG A 125 0.24 24.40 4.84
C ARG A 125 1.48 23.51 4.84
N ILE A 126 1.73 22.76 3.76
CA ILE A 126 2.96 21.94 3.63
C ILE A 126 4.23 22.81 3.63
N LYS A 127 4.20 24.01 3.03
CA LYS A 127 5.34 24.97 3.11
C LYS A 127 5.71 25.36 4.54
N GLN A 128 4.73 25.39 5.44
CA GLN A 128 4.91 25.77 6.84
C GLN A 128 5.32 24.59 7.74
N MET A 129 5.20 23.34 7.25
CA MET A 129 5.55 22.15 8.01
C MET A 129 7.07 21.94 8.07
N ASN A 130 7.56 21.45 9.21
CA ASN A 130 8.91 20.90 9.30
C ASN A 130 8.91 19.48 8.73
N VAL A 131 9.00 19.37 7.38
CA VAL A 131 8.97 18.07 6.70
C VAL A 131 10.33 17.40 6.81
N ASN A 132 10.36 16.16 7.30
CA ASN A 132 11.60 15.41 7.50
C ASN A 132 11.84 14.34 6.44
N LEU A 133 10.80 13.94 5.70
CA LEU A 133 10.85 12.93 4.65
C LEU A 133 9.60 13.02 3.76
N ILE A 134 9.77 12.76 2.46
CA ILE A 134 8.68 12.53 1.52
C ILE A 134 8.71 11.05 1.13
N ALA A 135 7.65 10.31 1.45
CA ALA A 135 7.49 8.90 1.08
C ALA A 135 6.41 8.76 0.01
N VAL A 136 6.74 8.10 -1.09
CA VAL A 136 5.83 7.83 -2.20
C VAL A 136 5.56 6.34 -2.25
N ASP A 137 4.41 5.94 -1.75
CA ASP A 137 3.96 4.55 -1.80
C ASP A 137 3.38 4.22 -3.17
N GLU A 138 3.52 2.96 -3.59
CA GLU A 138 3.17 2.48 -4.94
C GLU A 138 3.73 3.41 -6.05
N ALA A 139 5.00 3.80 -5.91
CA ALA A 139 5.66 4.77 -6.78
C ALA A 139 5.59 4.42 -8.29
N HIS A 140 5.35 3.15 -8.64
CA HIS A 140 5.13 2.73 -10.03
C HIS A 140 3.92 3.41 -10.70
N CYS A 141 2.97 3.92 -9.90
CA CYS A 141 1.80 4.66 -10.42
C CYS A 141 2.18 5.98 -11.12
N ILE A 142 3.39 6.51 -10.91
CA ILE A 142 3.87 7.74 -11.57
C ILE A 142 4.23 7.51 -13.05
N SER A 143 4.56 6.26 -13.40
CA SER A 143 5.10 5.90 -14.70
C SER A 143 4.02 5.46 -15.67
N GLN A 144 4.02 6.03 -16.88
CA GLN A 144 3.18 5.55 -17.99
C GLN A 144 3.53 4.13 -18.46
N TRP A 145 4.73 3.67 -18.14
CA TRP A 145 5.21 2.33 -18.46
C TRP A 145 4.85 1.32 -17.36
N GLY A 146 4.25 1.79 -16.25
CA GLY A 146 3.73 0.96 -15.18
C GLY A 146 2.36 0.39 -15.53
N HIS A 147 1.95 -0.63 -14.79
CA HIS A 147 0.65 -1.30 -15.02
C HIS A 147 -0.55 -0.58 -14.37
N ASP A 148 -0.32 0.40 -13.50
CA ASP A 148 -1.37 1.19 -12.81
C ASP A 148 -1.02 2.69 -12.82
N PHE A 149 -0.82 3.24 -14.03
CA PHE A 149 -0.51 4.66 -14.20
C PHE A 149 -1.64 5.55 -13.71
N ARG A 150 -1.28 6.53 -12.89
CA ARG A 150 -2.20 7.56 -12.36
C ARG A 150 -1.66 8.96 -12.65
N PRO A 151 -2.32 9.73 -13.52
CA PRO A 151 -1.83 11.07 -13.90
C PRO A 151 -1.52 11.99 -12.73
N ALA A 152 -2.35 11.95 -11.66
CA ALA A 152 -2.15 12.76 -10.45
C ALA A 152 -0.85 12.47 -9.69
N TYR A 153 -0.22 11.30 -9.90
CA TYR A 153 1.10 11.02 -9.31
C TYR A 153 2.22 11.93 -9.82
N ARG A 154 2.05 12.54 -10.99
CA ARG A 154 3.02 13.52 -11.50
C ARG A 154 3.07 14.80 -10.68
N ASP A 155 1.99 15.13 -9.98
CA ASP A 155 1.91 16.30 -9.13
C ASP A 155 2.75 16.17 -7.85
N ILE A 156 3.20 14.94 -7.52
CA ILE A 156 4.12 14.70 -6.39
C ILE A 156 5.43 15.50 -6.57
N LYS A 157 5.85 15.76 -7.79
CA LYS A 157 6.99 16.63 -8.09
C LYS A 157 6.87 18.01 -7.41
N SER A 158 5.66 18.54 -7.23
CA SER A 158 5.42 19.80 -6.55
C SER A 158 5.92 19.79 -5.10
N LEU A 159 5.91 18.65 -4.41
CA LEU A 159 6.45 18.52 -3.05
C LEU A 159 7.94 18.84 -2.98
N ARG A 160 8.72 18.53 -4.03
CA ARG A 160 10.13 18.90 -4.10
C ARG A 160 10.31 20.41 -4.16
N ALA A 161 9.45 21.11 -4.91
CA ALA A 161 9.49 22.58 -4.98
C ALA A 161 9.06 23.23 -3.66
N LEU A 162 8.08 22.63 -2.94
CA LEU A 162 7.64 23.12 -1.64
C LEU A 162 8.66 22.85 -0.52
N GLN A 163 9.42 21.73 -0.62
CA GLN A 163 10.35 21.23 0.38
C GLN A 163 11.68 20.79 -0.28
N PRO A 164 12.49 21.72 -0.81
CA PRO A 164 13.63 21.40 -1.69
C PRO A 164 14.79 20.66 -0.99
N ASN A 165 14.88 20.76 0.34
CA ASN A 165 15.94 20.14 1.13
C ASN A 165 15.56 18.78 1.74
N VAL A 166 14.36 18.28 1.41
CA VAL A 166 13.82 17.02 1.94
C VAL A 166 14.06 15.93 0.94
N ASN A 167 14.66 14.81 1.38
CA ASN A 167 14.86 13.65 0.54
C ASN A 167 13.55 12.86 0.30
N VAL A 168 13.52 12.14 -0.81
CA VAL A 168 12.37 11.34 -1.24
C VAL A 168 12.71 9.86 -1.18
N ILE A 169 11.77 9.05 -0.67
CA ILE A 169 11.78 7.61 -0.84
C ILE A 169 10.58 7.17 -1.68
N GLY A 170 10.85 6.54 -2.83
CA GLY A 170 9.84 5.85 -3.62
C GLY A 170 9.81 4.36 -3.30
N LEU A 171 8.62 3.82 -2.99
CA LEU A 171 8.44 2.41 -2.63
C LEU A 171 7.51 1.73 -3.64
N THR A 172 7.91 0.57 -4.12
CA THR A 172 7.07 -0.25 -5.00
C THR A 172 7.42 -1.73 -4.91
N ALA A 173 6.42 -2.58 -5.19
CA ALA A 173 6.62 -4.03 -5.31
C ALA A 173 6.80 -4.48 -6.77
N SER A 174 6.53 -3.63 -7.75
CA SER A 174 6.44 -4.02 -9.14
C SER A 174 6.95 -2.90 -10.06
N ALA A 175 8.24 -2.93 -10.37
CA ALA A 175 8.82 -2.00 -11.34
C ALA A 175 9.90 -2.68 -12.17
N THR A 176 9.83 -2.50 -13.48
CA THR A 176 10.92 -2.83 -14.40
C THR A 176 12.02 -1.76 -14.33
N ALA A 177 13.19 -2.03 -14.89
CA ALA A 177 14.27 -1.03 -14.94
C ALA A 177 13.82 0.30 -15.58
N LYS A 178 13.03 0.22 -16.64
CA LYS A 178 12.45 1.40 -17.33
C LYS A 178 11.49 2.17 -16.44
N VAL A 179 10.67 1.48 -15.65
CA VAL A 179 9.75 2.11 -14.68
C VAL A 179 10.53 2.79 -13.56
N VAL A 180 11.61 2.18 -13.07
CA VAL A 180 12.47 2.77 -12.03
C VAL A 180 13.12 4.06 -12.54
N GLU A 181 13.65 4.05 -13.76
CA GLU A 181 14.22 5.23 -14.38
C GLU A 181 13.20 6.37 -14.49
N ASP A 182 11.98 6.06 -14.95
CA ASP A 182 10.90 7.04 -15.05
C ASP A 182 10.47 7.57 -13.67
N ILE A 183 10.39 6.71 -12.65
CA ILE A 183 10.14 7.14 -11.25
C ILE A 183 11.18 8.16 -10.81
N CYS A 184 12.47 7.89 -11.03
CA CYS A 184 13.55 8.80 -10.65
C CYS A 184 13.43 10.17 -11.34
N ILE A 185 13.09 10.18 -12.63
CA ILE A 185 12.89 11.40 -13.42
C ILE A 185 11.67 12.17 -12.90
N GLN A 186 10.53 11.51 -12.73
CA GLN A 186 9.27 12.16 -12.34
C GLN A 186 9.28 12.67 -10.89
N LEU A 187 10.04 12.03 -9.99
CA LEU A 187 10.22 12.48 -8.61
C LEU A 187 11.37 13.48 -8.45
N ASP A 188 12.07 13.83 -9.54
CA ASP A 188 13.23 14.74 -9.51
C ASP A 188 14.31 14.27 -8.52
N CYS A 189 14.57 12.94 -8.53
CA CYS A 189 15.54 12.36 -7.61
C CYS A 189 16.97 12.77 -7.95
N ILE A 190 17.78 13.08 -6.93
CA ILE A 190 19.17 13.48 -7.06
C ILE A 190 20.06 12.31 -6.66
N ALA A 191 20.76 11.71 -7.63
CA ALA A 191 21.65 10.55 -7.44
C ALA A 191 21.04 9.46 -6.54
N PRO A 192 19.84 8.91 -6.85
CA PRO A 192 19.11 8.07 -5.94
C PRO A 192 19.79 6.72 -5.72
N GLN A 193 19.74 6.23 -4.48
CA GLN A 193 20.05 4.83 -4.17
C GLN A 193 18.91 3.93 -4.63
N ILE A 194 19.21 2.94 -5.49
CA ILE A 194 18.22 1.97 -5.96
C ILE A 194 18.47 0.64 -5.23
N LEU A 195 17.63 0.39 -4.23
CA LEU A 195 17.74 -0.79 -3.37
C LEU A 195 16.64 -1.79 -3.69
N LYS A 196 17.03 -3.02 -4.02
CA LYS A 196 16.08 -4.06 -4.42
C LYS A 196 16.37 -5.38 -3.72
N THR A 197 15.30 -6.11 -3.40
CA THR A 197 15.39 -7.51 -2.99
C THR A 197 14.99 -8.44 -4.13
N SER A 198 15.29 -9.72 -3.98
CA SER A 198 14.76 -10.75 -4.87
C SER A 198 13.23 -10.79 -4.74
N PHE A 199 12.53 -10.83 -5.87
CA PHE A 199 11.08 -11.07 -5.93
C PHE A 199 10.74 -12.57 -5.83
N GLN A 200 11.72 -13.42 -5.75
CA GLN A 200 11.52 -14.85 -5.57
C GLN A 200 10.86 -15.10 -4.20
N ARG A 201 9.77 -15.82 -4.22
CA ARG A 201 8.98 -16.18 -3.04
C ARG A 201 9.04 -17.71 -2.87
N PRO A 202 9.99 -18.26 -2.08
CA PRO A 202 10.17 -19.71 -1.94
C PRO A 202 8.93 -20.44 -1.42
N ASN A 203 8.06 -19.71 -0.73
CA ASN A 203 6.80 -20.22 -0.19
C ASN A 203 5.60 -20.11 -1.16
N LEU A 204 5.80 -19.63 -2.40
CA LEU A 204 4.75 -19.53 -3.41
C LEU A 204 5.06 -20.47 -4.60
N ALA A 205 4.11 -21.31 -4.93
CA ALA A 205 4.13 -22.15 -6.13
C ALA A 205 3.22 -21.51 -7.21
N TYR A 206 3.78 -21.28 -8.40
CA TYR A 206 3.03 -20.80 -9.56
C TYR A 206 2.75 -21.98 -10.47
N LEU A 207 1.47 -22.24 -10.73
CA LEU A 207 1.03 -23.39 -11.54
C LEU A 207 0.11 -22.93 -12.67
N THR A 208 0.37 -23.38 -13.87
CA THR A 208 -0.56 -23.26 -15.01
C THR A 208 -1.10 -24.62 -15.32
N LEU A 209 -2.42 -24.75 -15.36
CA LEU A 209 -3.11 -26.01 -15.60
C LEU A 209 -4.02 -25.89 -16.83
N GLU A 210 -3.84 -26.78 -17.79
CA GLU A 210 -4.81 -26.98 -18.85
C GLU A 210 -5.95 -27.87 -18.34
N CYS A 211 -7.19 -27.47 -18.55
CA CYS A 211 -8.35 -28.24 -18.14
C CYS A 211 -9.57 -27.93 -19.03
N GLU A 212 -10.35 -28.94 -19.36
CA GLU A 212 -11.58 -28.80 -20.12
C GLU A 212 -12.70 -28.19 -19.27
N ASP A 213 -12.80 -28.59 -18.01
CA ASP A 213 -13.76 -28.06 -17.05
C ASP A 213 -13.09 -27.29 -15.91
N LYS A 214 -13.15 -25.97 -16.02
CA LYS A 214 -12.58 -25.04 -15.02
C LYS A 214 -13.31 -25.11 -13.67
N TYR A 215 -14.63 -25.32 -13.67
CA TYR A 215 -15.41 -25.40 -12.43
C TYR A 215 -15.01 -26.64 -11.63
N PHE A 216 -14.98 -27.81 -12.28
CA PHE A 216 -14.53 -29.03 -11.64
C PHE A 216 -13.11 -28.91 -11.10
N LYS A 217 -12.19 -28.35 -11.90
CA LYS A 217 -10.81 -28.17 -11.49
C LYS A 217 -10.66 -27.22 -10.30
N THR A 218 -11.40 -26.13 -10.31
CA THR A 218 -11.46 -25.17 -9.19
C THR A 218 -11.91 -25.85 -7.90
N VAL A 219 -12.97 -26.66 -7.96
CA VAL A 219 -13.47 -27.40 -6.79
C VAL A 219 -12.44 -28.40 -6.27
N GLN A 220 -11.74 -29.11 -7.16
CA GLN A 220 -10.64 -30.00 -6.76
C GLN A 220 -9.55 -29.28 -6.00
N ILE A 221 -9.13 -28.10 -6.48
CA ILE A 221 -8.10 -27.28 -5.84
C ILE A 221 -8.57 -26.81 -4.45
N LEU A 222 -9.80 -26.28 -4.36
CA LEU A 222 -10.36 -25.77 -3.11
C LEU A 222 -10.55 -26.88 -2.05
N LYS A 223 -10.87 -28.09 -2.48
CA LYS A 223 -10.96 -29.27 -1.58
C LYS A 223 -9.60 -29.79 -1.13
N LYS A 224 -8.58 -29.64 -1.97
CA LYS A 224 -7.21 -30.06 -1.64
C LYS A 224 -6.53 -29.11 -0.66
N TYR A 225 -6.80 -27.80 -0.78
CA TYR A 225 -6.19 -26.76 0.04
C TYR A 225 -7.29 -26.09 0.88
N SER A 226 -7.34 -26.42 2.16
CA SER A 226 -8.43 -26.05 3.07
C SER A 226 -8.39 -24.61 3.61
N GLY A 227 -7.40 -23.81 3.25
CA GLY A 227 -7.26 -22.42 3.67
C GLY A 227 -8.22 -21.47 2.96
N THR A 228 -8.19 -20.20 3.37
CA THR A 228 -8.91 -19.14 2.67
C THR A 228 -8.37 -18.97 1.25
N SER A 229 -9.27 -18.73 0.31
CA SER A 229 -8.93 -18.67 -1.11
C SER A 229 -9.50 -17.42 -1.79
N ILE A 230 -8.84 -16.98 -2.87
CA ILE A 230 -9.34 -15.94 -3.77
C ILE A 230 -9.43 -16.51 -5.17
N ILE A 231 -10.54 -16.27 -5.87
CA ILE A 231 -10.71 -16.59 -7.28
C ILE A 231 -10.88 -15.30 -8.08
N TYR A 232 -9.91 -14.97 -8.90
CA TYR A 232 -9.99 -13.82 -9.79
C TYR A 232 -10.68 -14.16 -11.10
N VAL A 233 -11.62 -13.31 -11.49
CA VAL A 233 -12.40 -13.42 -12.74
C VAL A 233 -12.40 -12.09 -13.50
N ARG A 234 -12.64 -12.17 -14.82
CA ARG A 234 -12.53 -10.99 -15.71
C ARG A 234 -13.68 -9.99 -15.60
N ASN A 235 -14.88 -10.45 -15.23
CA ASN A 235 -16.07 -9.61 -15.24
C ASN A 235 -16.94 -9.77 -13.99
N ARG A 236 -17.82 -8.80 -13.75
CA ARG A 236 -18.69 -8.75 -12.56
C ARG A 236 -19.68 -9.89 -12.50
N LYS A 237 -20.24 -10.31 -13.66
CA LYS A 237 -21.23 -11.39 -13.73
C LYS A 237 -20.63 -12.71 -13.26
N ALA A 238 -19.43 -13.03 -13.71
CA ALA A 238 -18.72 -14.25 -13.30
C ALA A 238 -18.44 -14.31 -11.79
N THR A 239 -18.32 -13.18 -11.08
CA THR A 239 -18.14 -13.20 -9.62
C THR A 239 -19.35 -13.81 -8.93
N LEU A 240 -20.55 -13.42 -9.36
CA LEU A 240 -21.83 -13.94 -8.81
C LEU A 240 -22.09 -15.38 -9.21
N GLU A 241 -21.83 -15.73 -10.49
CA GLU A 241 -22.07 -17.08 -11.01
C GLU A 241 -21.20 -18.12 -10.31
N ILE A 242 -19.90 -17.85 -10.18
CA ILE A 242 -18.97 -18.80 -9.53
C ILE A 242 -19.23 -18.86 -8.02
N ALA A 243 -19.45 -17.72 -7.35
CA ALA A 243 -19.79 -17.74 -5.92
C ALA A 243 -21.09 -18.51 -5.65
N GLY A 244 -22.14 -18.29 -6.48
CA GLY A 244 -23.39 -19.02 -6.41
C GLY A 244 -23.20 -20.53 -6.63
N TYR A 245 -22.43 -20.93 -7.63
CA TYR A 245 -22.10 -22.32 -7.88
C TYR A 245 -21.41 -22.99 -6.68
N LEU A 246 -20.39 -22.32 -6.11
CA LEU A 246 -19.64 -22.84 -4.97
C LEU A 246 -20.52 -22.97 -3.72
N ASN A 247 -21.39 -22.01 -3.45
CA ASN A 247 -22.35 -22.08 -2.35
C ASN A 247 -23.33 -23.23 -2.51
N ASN A 248 -23.82 -23.51 -3.74
CA ASN A 248 -24.72 -24.61 -4.02
C ASN A 248 -24.11 -26.00 -3.75
N ILE A 249 -22.78 -26.11 -3.81
CA ILE A 249 -22.06 -27.35 -3.50
C ILE A 249 -21.45 -27.37 -2.09
N GLY A 250 -21.84 -26.41 -1.24
CA GLY A 250 -21.46 -26.35 0.18
C GLY A 250 -20.10 -25.71 0.47
N ILE A 251 -19.51 -24.97 -0.50
CA ILE A 251 -18.30 -24.18 -0.29
C ILE A 251 -18.70 -22.72 -0.04
N ALA A 252 -18.62 -22.27 1.22
CA ALA A 252 -18.99 -20.91 1.60
C ALA A 252 -18.18 -19.87 0.84
N SER A 253 -18.85 -19.08 -0.01
CA SER A 253 -18.21 -18.17 -0.96
C SER A 253 -18.90 -16.82 -0.98
N GLY A 254 -18.09 -15.77 -0.93
CA GLY A 254 -18.50 -14.39 -1.19
C GLY A 254 -18.09 -13.92 -2.58
N TYR A 255 -18.58 -12.75 -2.99
CA TYR A 255 -18.21 -12.11 -4.25
C TYR A 255 -17.85 -10.65 -4.06
N TYR A 256 -16.93 -10.12 -4.90
CA TYR A 256 -16.49 -8.75 -4.79
C TYR A 256 -16.16 -8.13 -6.16
N HIS A 257 -16.72 -6.94 -6.44
CA HIS A 257 -16.44 -6.21 -7.66
C HIS A 257 -16.68 -4.70 -7.50
N GLY A 258 -16.13 -3.89 -8.39
CA GLY A 258 -16.22 -2.44 -8.34
C GLY A 258 -17.64 -1.85 -8.39
N GLY A 259 -18.64 -2.60 -8.85
CA GLY A 259 -20.03 -2.17 -8.93
C GLY A 259 -20.86 -2.38 -7.67
N LEU A 260 -20.29 -2.96 -6.61
CA LEU A 260 -20.95 -3.07 -5.30
C LEU A 260 -20.98 -1.70 -4.61
N SER A 261 -22.05 -1.45 -3.85
CA SER A 261 -22.10 -0.30 -2.92
C SER A 261 -21.03 -0.44 -1.82
N PRO A 262 -20.63 0.67 -1.17
CA PRO A 262 -19.67 0.61 -0.06
C PRO A 262 -20.09 -0.39 1.03
N LYS A 263 -21.34 -0.36 1.44
CA LYS A 263 -21.88 -1.27 2.47
C LYS A 263 -21.80 -2.74 2.07
N GLU A 264 -22.08 -3.07 0.81
CA GLU A 264 -21.95 -4.44 0.32
C GLU A 264 -20.48 -4.88 0.29
N LYS A 265 -19.58 -4.00 -0.12
CA LYS A 265 -18.14 -4.27 -0.11
C LYS A 265 -17.65 -4.60 1.29
N ASP A 266 -18.00 -3.77 2.27
CA ASP A 266 -17.63 -3.96 3.67
C ASP A 266 -18.19 -5.29 4.20
N THR A 267 -19.48 -5.57 3.94
CA THR A 267 -20.11 -6.83 4.37
C THR A 267 -19.40 -8.05 3.80
N GLN A 268 -19.11 -8.07 2.49
CA GLN A 268 -18.42 -9.21 1.86
C GLN A 268 -16.99 -9.37 2.37
N PHE A 269 -16.30 -8.27 2.57
CA PHE A 269 -14.95 -8.24 3.13
C PHE A 269 -14.92 -8.78 4.56
N ASP A 270 -15.83 -8.34 5.43
CA ASP A 270 -15.93 -8.77 6.82
C ASP A 270 -16.24 -10.26 6.94
N LEU A 271 -17.17 -10.77 6.15
CA LEU A 271 -17.50 -12.22 6.12
C LEU A 271 -16.30 -13.08 5.74
N TRP A 272 -15.53 -12.63 4.76
CA TRP A 272 -14.33 -13.33 4.31
C TRP A 272 -13.17 -13.19 5.31
N THR A 273 -12.96 -12.02 5.87
CA THR A 273 -11.92 -11.76 6.89
C THR A 273 -12.19 -12.58 8.16
N ALA A 274 -13.45 -12.68 8.57
CA ALA A 274 -13.88 -13.48 9.70
C ALA A 274 -13.91 -14.99 9.42
N ASN A 275 -13.45 -15.45 8.23
CA ASN A 275 -13.48 -16.86 7.77
C ASN A 275 -14.89 -17.48 7.71
N LYS A 276 -15.95 -16.67 7.68
CA LYS A 276 -17.31 -17.14 7.42
C LYS A 276 -17.49 -17.56 5.96
N ASN A 277 -16.81 -16.86 5.04
CA ASN A 277 -16.63 -17.28 3.65
C ASN A 277 -15.20 -17.82 3.49
N GLN A 278 -15.06 -19.04 3.01
CA GLN A 278 -13.77 -19.65 2.69
C GLN A 278 -13.19 -19.03 1.41
N VAL A 279 -14.03 -18.72 0.45
CA VAL A 279 -13.62 -18.25 -0.88
C VAL A 279 -14.16 -16.85 -1.13
N MET A 280 -13.31 -15.96 -1.67
CA MET A 280 -13.72 -14.70 -2.27
C MET A 280 -13.57 -14.77 -3.78
N VAL A 281 -14.67 -14.66 -4.52
CA VAL A 281 -14.67 -14.58 -5.98
C VAL A 281 -14.70 -13.12 -6.39
N ALA A 282 -13.66 -12.62 -7.06
CA ALA A 282 -13.49 -11.20 -7.23
C ALA A 282 -12.97 -10.79 -8.63
N THR A 283 -13.25 -9.54 -8.99
CA THR A 283 -12.50 -8.84 -10.05
C THR A 283 -11.26 -8.16 -9.46
N ASN A 284 -10.41 -7.54 -10.29
CA ASN A 284 -9.23 -6.78 -9.87
C ASN A 284 -9.54 -5.63 -8.88
N ALA A 285 -10.81 -5.31 -8.64
CA ALA A 285 -11.22 -4.35 -7.62
C ALA A 285 -10.98 -4.85 -6.18
N PHE A 286 -10.66 -6.13 -6.02
CA PHE A 286 -10.30 -6.77 -4.76
C PHE A 286 -8.84 -7.17 -4.79
N GLY A 287 -8.06 -6.82 -3.80
CA GLY A 287 -6.68 -7.30 -3.68
C GLY A 287 -5.66 -6.26 -3.26
N MET A 288 -5.73 -5.03 -3.77
CA MET A 288 -4.80 -3.98 -3.34
C MET A 288 -5.09 -3.58 -1.89
N GLY A 289 -4.06 -3.61 -1.04
CA GLY A 289 -4.18 -3.23 0.37
C GLY A 289 -4.84 -4.26 1.28
N ILE A 290 -5.10 -5.49 0.80
CA ILE A 290 -5.64 -6.56 1.65
C ILE A 290 -4.49 -7.31 2.31
N ASP A 291 -4.47 -7.30 3.64
CA ASP A 291 -3.56 -8.11 4.46
C ASP A 291 -4.36 -9.18 5.21
N LYS A 292 -4.29 -10.42 4.72
CA LYS A 292 -4.91 -11.59 5.35
C LYS A 292 -3.95 -12.77 5.27
N ALA A 293 -3.33 -13.08 6.40
CA ALA A 293 -2.23 -14.04 6.52
C ALA A 293 -2.59 -15.48 6.14
N ASN A 294 -3.85 -15.87 6.23
CA ASN A 294 -4.30 -17.25 5.99
C ASN A 294 -4.83 -17.52 4.57
N VAL A 295 -4.59 -16.62 3.61
CA VAL A 295 -4.85 -16.91 2.19
C VAL A 295 -3.81 -17.88 1.67
N GLN A 296 -4.23 -19.08 1.31
CA GLN A 296 -3.34 -20.14 0.84
C GLN A 296 -3.42 -20.39 -0.66
N THR A 297 -4.52 -20.01 -1.30
CA THR A 297 -4.76 -20.32 -2.71
C THR A 297 -5.32 -19.11 -3.44
N VAL A 298 -4.69 -18.75 -4.56
CA VAL A 298 -5.21 -17.78 -5.51
C VAL A 298 -5.40 -18.47 -6.86
N ILE A 299 -6.59 -18.39 -7.42
CA ILE A 299 -6.94 -18.99 -8.70
C ILE A 299 -7.29 -17.87 -9.69
N HIS A 300 -6.68 -17.86 -10.85
CA HIS A 300 -7.11 -17.06 -12.00
C HIS A 300 -7.95 -17.94 -12.92
N HIS A 301 -9.27 -17.69 -12.97
CA HIS A 301 -10.26 -18.54 -13.65
C HIS A 301 -10.54 -18.07 -15.08
#